data_d0947f87e880dd0d1c8d7dc23f8519b0
#
_entry.id   d0947f87e880dd0d1c8d7dc23f8519b0
#
_cell.length_a   1.000
_cell.length_b   1.000
_cell.length_c   1.000
_cell.angle_alpha   90.00
_cell.angle_beta   90.00
_cell.angle_gamma   90.00
#
_symmetry.space_group_name_H-M   'P 1'
#
loop_
_entity.id
_entity.type
_entity.pdbx_description
1 polymer ?
#
loop_
_entity_poly.entity_id
_entity_poly.type
_entity_poly.pdbx_seq_one_letter_code
_entity_poly.pdbx_strand_id
1 'polypeptide(L)'
;MGNWYILHVRTGYEDRIKKLLESKINREAARIKEIIIPIEKVSEISHGERRIKPRKYWPGYILIQLEDGAEDESLWHAIRSTPGVLNFPGAGEAPVPLSEAEVKRIISELADRQEKPIPKVEFKPGDKVEIVEGPFVNFTGIVEEVYPERERLKVSVSIFGRATLVELNYWQAERIS
;
A
#
# COMPACT_ATOMS: atom_id res chain seq x y z
N MET A 1 -26.47 -10.25 2.14
CA MET A 1 -25.28 -9.44 1.94
C MET A 1 -24.71 -9.67 0.55
N GLY A 2 -24.29 -8.59 -0.11
CA GLY A 2 -23.70 -8.69 -1.44
C GLY A 2 -22.32 -9.33 -1.44
N ASN A 3 -21.98 -10.00 -2.53
CA ASN A 3 -20.68 -10.60 -2.71
C ASN A 3 -19.61 -9.57 -3.06
N TRP A 4 -18.39 -9.85 -2.63
CA TRP A 4 -17.23 -9.03 -2.93
C TRP A 4 -16.41 -9.66 -4.05
N TYR A 5 -15.89 -8.80 -4.92
CA TYR A 5 -15.03 -9.20 -6.04
C TYR A 5 -13.79 -8.32 -6.11
N ILE A 6 -12.70 -8.88 -6.61
CA ILE A 6 -11.49 -8.12 -6.90
C ILE A 6 -11.51 -7.76 -8.38
N LEU A 7 -11.27 -6.49 -8.68
CA LEU A 7 -11.19 -6.01 -10.06
C LEU A 7 -9.77 -5.54 -10.36
N HIS A 8 -9.20 -6.06 -11.44
CA HIS A 8 -7.87 -5.65 -11.90
C HIS A 8 -8.01 -4.48 -12.87
N VAL A 9 -7.31 -3.39 -12.58
CA VAL A 9 -7.38 -2.17 -13.36
C VAL A 9 -5.97 -1.66 -13.66
N ARG A 10 -5.86 -0.71 -14.57
CA ARG A 10 -4.55 -0.09 -14.84
C ARG A 10 -4.09 0.70 -13.64
N THR A 11 -2.85 0.49 -13.24
CA THR A 11 -2.25 1.20 -12.11
C THR A 11 -2.29 2.72 -12.34
N GLY A 12 -2.79 3.44 -11.36
CA GLY A 12 -2.98 4.89 -11.46
C GLY A 12 -4.38 5.32 -11.87
N TYR A 13 -5.21 4.39 -12.34
CA TYR A 13 -6.59 4.68 -12.78
C TYR A 13 -7.65 4.33 -11.75
N GLU A 14 -7.26 3.83 -10.59
CA GLU A 14 -8.20 3.32 -9.57
C GLU A 14 -9.27 4.35 -9.17
N ASP A 15 -8.86 5.58 -8.88
CA ASP A 15 -9.79 6.64 -8.47
C ASP A 15 -10.75 7.03 -9.59
N ARG A 16 -10.24 7.11 -10.81
CA ARG A 16 -11.05 7.43 -11.99
C ARG A 16 -12.08 6.34 -12.26
N ILE A 17 -11.68 5.07 -12.14
CA ILE A 17 -12.57 3.94 -12.37
C ILE A 17 -13.63 3.90 -11.29
N LYS A 18 -13.27 4.12 -10.03
CA LYS A 18 -14.24 4.20 -8.94
C LYS A 18 -15.33 5.23 -9.23
N LYS A 19 -14.94 6.43 -9.67
CA LYS A 19 -15.89 7.48 -10.02
C LYS A 19 -16.77 7.09 -11.19
N LEU A 20 -16.22 6.44 -12.20
CA LEU A 20 -16.99 6.00 -13.36
C LEU A 20 -18.01 4.92 -12.98
N LEU A 21 -17.61 3.97 -12.15
CA LEU A 21 -18.50 2.92 -11.69
C LEU A 21 -19.64 3.49 -10.83
N GLU A 22 -19.33 4.43 -9.95
CA GLU A 22 -20.33 5.06 -9.11
C GLU A 22 -21.30 5.93 -9.90
N SER A 23 -20.82 6.66 -10.90
CA SER A 23 -21.64 7.61 -11.63
C SER A 23 -22.38 7.01 -12.82
N LYS A 24 -21.71 6.16 -13.61
CA LYS A 24 -22.32 5.61 -14.84
C LYS A 24 -23.08 4.32 -14.60
N ILE A 25 -22.49 3.38 -13.91
CA ILE A 25 -23.05 2.04 -13.77
C ILE A 25 -24.07 1.97 -12.65
N ASN A 26 -23.75 2.58 -11.51
CA ASN A 26 -24.59 2.52 -10.34
C ASN A 26 -25.79 3.48 -10.40
N ARG A 27 -25.73 4.46 -11.29
CA ARG A 27 -26.77 5.49 -11.44
C ARG A 27 -28.11 4.93 -11.88
N GLU A 28 -28.10 3.94 -12.78
CA GLU A 28 -29.33 3.39 -13.34
C GLU A 28 -29.98 2.32 -12.48
N ALA A 29 -29.20 1.51 -11.77
CA ALA A 29 -29.71 0.34 -11.08
C ALA A 29 -29.19 0.12 -9.66
N ALA A 30 -28.28 0.97 -9.15
CA ALA A 30 -27.72 0.85 -7.80
C ALA A 30 -27.25 -0.57 -7.45
N ARG A 31 -26.63 -1.26 -8.40
CA ARG A 31 -26.19 -2.64 -8.23
C ARG A 31 -24.89 -2.79 -7.45
N ILE A 32 -24.07 -1.76 -7.44
CA ILE A 32 -22.80 -1.74 -6.71
C ILE A 32 -23.05 -1.09 -5.37
N LYS A 33 -22.86 -1.85 -4.31
CA LYS A 33 -23.10 -1.38 -2.95
C LYS A 33 -21.92 -0.59 -2.41
N GLU A 34 -20.70 -1.03 -2.67
CA GLU A 34 -19.49 -0.39 -2.15
C GLU A 34 -18.32 -0.63 -3.08
N ILE A 35 -17.44 0.36 -3.16
CA ILE A 35 -16.17 0.25 -3.91
C ILE A 35 -15.07 0.70 -2.99
N ILE A 36 -14.07 -0.16 -2.78
CA ILE A 36 -12.93 0.12 -1.93
C ILE A 36 -11.65 0.09 -2.75
N ILE A 37 -10.88 1.17 -2.67
CA ILE A 37 -9.52 1.20 -3.20
C ILE A 37 -8.60 0.94 -2.01
N PRO A 38 -7.87 -0.20 -1.98
CA PRO A 38 -7.02 -0.52 -0.85
C PRO A 38 -5.88 0.51 -0.70
N ILE A 39 -5.88 1.22 0.41
CA ILE A 39 -4.84 2.22 0.72
C ILE A 39 -4.30 1.97 2.12
N GLU A 40 -3.06 2.38 2.32
CA GLU A 40 -2.41 2.39 3.61
C GLU A 40 -1.80 3.76 3.85
N LYS A 41 -1.53 4.10 5.10
CA LYS A 41 -0.81 5.32 5.44
C LYS A 41 0.65 4.97 5.62
N VAL A 42 1.51 5.73 4.96
CA VAL A 42 2.95 5.54 5.02
C VAL A 42 3.58 6.79 5.61
N SER A 43 4.46 6.59 6.58
CA SER A 43 5.24 7.66 7.16
C SER A 43 6.54 7.78 6.38
N GLU A 44 6.85 8.97 5.88
CA GLU A 44 8.10 9.24 5.19
C GLU A 44 8.63 10.61 5.56
N ILE A 45 9.95 10.80 5.42
CA ILE A 45 10.59 12.09 5.63
C ILE A 45 10.83 12.74 4.28
N SER A 46 10.38 13.99 4.17
CA SER A 46 10.62 14.83 3.01
C SER A 46 11.07 16.19 3.50
N HIS A 47 12.25 16.64 3.05
CA HIS A 47 12.83 17.93 3.44
C HIS A 47 12.95 18.12 4.95
N GLY A 48 13.28 17.05 5.69
CA GLY A 48 13.45 17.11 7.14
C GLY A 48 12.16 17.07 7.94
N GLU A 49 11.02 17.01 7.28
CA GLU A 49 9.71 16.94 7.93
C GLU A 49 9.10 15.55 7.78
N ARG A 50 8.50 15.06 8.86
CA ARG A 50 7.75 13.82 8.83
C ARG A 50 6.39 14.06 8.17
N ARG A 51 6.09 13.28 7.13
CA ARG A 51 4.81 13.36 6.45
C ARG A 51 4.15 12.00 6.43
N ILE A 52 2.85 12.00 6.64
CA ILE A 52 2.03 10.80 6.51
C ILE A 52 1.27 10.94 5.20
N LYS A 53 1.53 10.01 4.28
CA LYS A 53 0.89 10.00 2.96
C LYS A 53 0.08 8.74 2.75
N PRO A 54 -1.07 8.82 2.07
CA PRO A 54 -1.75 7.63 1.63
C PRO A 54 -0.96 6.98 0.49
N ARG A 55 -0.91 5.65 0.50
CA ARG A 55 -0.30 4.87 -0.57
C ARG A 55 -1.22 3.72 -0.90
N LYS A 56 -1.38 3.41 -2.17
CA LYS A 56 -2.21 2.28 -2.57
C LYS A 56 -1.56 0.98 -2.11
N TYR A 57 -2.29 0.20 -1.35
CA TYR A 57 -1.84 -1.07 -0.78
C TYR A 57 -1.67 -2.15 -1.85
N TRP A 58 -2.63 -2.20 -2.79
CA TRP A 58 -2.58 -3.06 -3.96
C TRP A 58 -2.76 -2.22 -5.21
N PRO A 59 -1.69 -1.63 -5.76
CA PRO A 59 -1.81 -0.85 -6.99
C PRO A 59 -2.38 -1.72 -8.12
N GLY A 60 -3.38 -1.20 -8.82
CA GLY A 60 -4.03 -1.92 -9.90
C GLY A 60 -5.18 -2.82 -9.48
N TYR A 61 -5.61 -2.75 -8.22
CA TYR A 61 -6.74 -3.57 -7.73
C TYR A 61 -7.77 -2.72 -7.00
N ILE A 62 -9.03 -3.06 -7.21
CA ILE A 62 -10.18 -2.43 -6.54
C ILE A 62 -11.06 -3.56 -6.01
N LEU A 63 -11.63 -3.37 -4.81
CA LEU A 63 -12.62 -4.27 -4.25
C LEU A 63 -14.01 -3.70 -4.52
N ILE A 64 -14.91 -4.50 -5.07
CA ILE A 64 -16.30 -4.08 -5.29
C ILE A 64 -17.24 -5.05 -4.60
N GLN A 65 -18.25 -4.50 -3.94
CA GLN A 65 -19.35 -5.27 -3.36
C GLN A 65 -20.62 -5.02 -4.17
N LEU A 66 -21.25 -6.10 -4.60
CA LEU A 66 -22.50 -6.01 -5.35
C LEU A 66 -23.69 -6.28 -4.45
N GLU A 67 -24.83 -5.71 -4.80
CA GLU A 67 -26.09 -6.05 -4.13
C GLU A 67 -26.47 -7.50 -4.39
N ASP A 68 -27.21 -8.11 -3.48
CA ASP A 68 -27.68 -9.49 -3.64
C ASP A 68 -28.48 -9.65 -4.92
N GLY A 69 -28.13 -10.65 -5.71
CA GLY A 69 -28.83 -10.93 -6.97
C GLY A 69 -28.50 -9.99 -8.12
N ALA A 70 -27.50 -9.11 -7.94
CA ALA A 70 -27.10 -8.16 -8.97
C ALA A 70 -26.10 -8.75 -9.97
N GLU A 71 -25.58 -9.93 -9.71
CA GLU A 71 -24.59 -10.57 -10.58
C GLU A 71 -25.24 -11.07 -11.87
N ASP A 72 -25.07 -10.33 -12.95
CA ASP A 72 -25.53 -10.76 -14.28
C ASP A 72 -24.52 -10.36 -15.36
N GLU A 73 -24.68 -10.94 -16.54
CA GLU A 73 -23.82 -10.68 -17.70
C GLU A 73 -23.78 -9.20 -18.09
N SER A 74 -24.92 -8.53 -17.98
CA SER A 74 -25.04 -7.12 -18.32
C SER A 74 -24.16 -6.27 -17.43
N LEU A 75 -24.15 -6.55 -16.12
CA LEU A 75 -23.31 -5.82 -15.15
C LEU A 75 -21.82 -6.12 -15.37
N TRP A 76 -21.48 -7.40 -15.56
CA TRP A 76 -20.08 -7.76 -15.85
C TRP A 76 -19.57 -7.10 -17.11
N HIS A 77 -20.39 -7.08 -18.17
CA HIS A 77 -20.02 -6.43 -19.41
C HIS A 77 -19.82 -4.93 -19.22
N ALA A 78 -20.72 -4.27 -18.49
CA ALA A 78 -20.61 -2.84 -18.21
C ALA A 78 -19.33 -2.51 -17.43
N ILE A 79 -18.98 -3.31 -16.44
CA ILE A 79 -17.76 -3.11 -15.65
C ILE A 79 -16.53 -3.32 -16.52
N ARG A 80 -16.48 -4.40 -17.30
CA ARG A 80 -15.35 -4.69 -18.19
C ARG A 80 -15.17 -3.65 -19.28
N SER A 81 -16.23 -3.01 -19.70
CA SER A 81 -16.20 -1.98 -20.75
C SER A 81 -15.75 -0.61 -20.23
N THR A 82 -15.60 -0.47 -18.92
CA THR A 82 -15.14 0.78 -18.34
C THR A 82 -13.66 1.01 -18.69
N PRO A 83 -13.31 2.20 -19.23
CA PRO A 83 -11.92 2.48 -19.58
C PRO A 83 -10.96 2.31 -18.41
N GLY A 84 -9.91 1.55 -18.61
CA GLY A 84 -8.91 1.27 -17.56
C GLY A 84 -9.12 -0.03 -16.82
N VAL A 85 -10.28 -0.66 -16.93
CA VAL A 85 -10.54 -1.97 -16.35
C VAL A 85 -9.90 -3.04 -17.25
N LEU A 86 -9.13 -3.94 -16.63
CA LEU A 86 -8.45 -5.02 -17.33
C LEU A 86 -9.26 -6.31 -17.27
N ASN A 87 -9.49 -6.83 -16.06
CA ASN A 87 -10.30 -8.05 -15.89
C ASN A 87 -10.58 -8.33 -14.40
N PHE A 88 -11.28 -9.45 -14.15
CA PHE A 88 -11.43 -10.03 -12.82
C PHE A 88 -10.37 -11.12 -12.66
N PRO A 89 -9.41 -10.98 -11.72
CA PRO A 89 -8.33 -11.95 -11.55
C PRO A 89 -8.84 -13.36 -11.24
N GLY A 90 -8.17 -14.36 -11.78
CA GLY A 90 -8.45 -15.76 -11.52
C GLY A 90 -9.75 -16.28 -12.10
N ALA A 91 -10.48 -15.46 -12.78
CA ALA A 91 -11.75 -15.85 -13.37
C ALA A 91 -11.58 -16.25 -14.83
N GLY A 92 -12.23 -17.33 -15.24
CA GLY A 92 -12.39 -17.62 -16.65
C GLY A 92 -13.42 -16.66 -17.25
N GLU A 93 -14.59 -17.19 -17.62
CA GLU A 93 -15.65 -16.36 -18.19
C GLU A 93 -16.47 -15.62 -17.15
N ALA A 94 -16.61 -16.16 -15.95
CA ALA A 94 -17.41 -15.57 -14.88
C ALA A 94 -16.53 -15.20 -13.68
N PRO A 95 -16.73 -14.01 -13.08
CA PRO A 95 -16.03 -13.61 -11.87
C PRO A 95 -16.35 -14.54 -10.71
N VAL A 96 -15.35 -14.80 -9.85
CA VAL A 96 -15.51 -15.61 -8.65
C VAL A 96 -15.51 -14.71 -7.43
N PRO A 97 -16.55 -14.78 -6.58
CA PRO A 97 -16.61 -13.95 -5.39
C PRO A 97 -15.58 -14.37 -4.34
N LEU A 98 -15.16 -13.43 -3.52
CA LEU A 98 -14.31 -13.71 -2.37
C LEU A 98 -15.14 -14.42 -1.29
N SER A 99 -14.51 -15.32 -0.53
CA SER A 99 -15.16 -15.95 0.62
C SER A 99 -15.33 -14.93 1.74
N GLU A 100 -16.27 -15.18 2.66
CA GLU A 100 -16.49 -14.34 3.82
C GLU A 100 -15.22 -14.18 4.67
N ALA A 101 -14.46 -15.25 4.83
CA ALA A 101 -13.21 -15.25 5.59
C ALA A 101 -12.16 -14.35 4.92
N GLU A 102 -12.03 -14.42 3.59
CA GLU A 102 -11.11 -13.57 2.85
C GLU A 102 -11.50 -12.09 2.95
N VAL A 103 -12.78 -11.79 2.84
CA VAL A 103 -13.29 -10.43 2.96
C VAL A 103 -13.01 -9.85 4.34
N LYS A 104 -13.31 -10.60 5.39
CA LYS A 104 -13.04 -10.16 6.77
C LYS A 104 -11.56 -9.86 7.00
N ARG A 105 -10.69 -10.74 6.51
CA ARG A 105 -9.24 -10.56 6.64
C ARG A 105 -8.78 -9.30 5.93
N ILE A 106 -9.20 -9.11 4.69
CA ILE A 106 -8.81 -7.94 3.89
C ILE A 106 -9.30 -6.63 4.53
N ILE A 107 -10.56 -6.58 4.92
CA ILE A 107 -11.13 -5.37 5.54
C ILE A 107 -10.44 -5.06 6.86
N SER A 108 -10.15 -6.08 7.66
CA SER A 108 -9.44 -5.91 8.93
C SER A 108 -8.02 -5.38 8.72
N GLU A 109 -7.28 -5.93 7.75
CA GLU A 109 -5.94 -5.45 7.41
C GLU A 109 -5.95 -4.00 6.94
N LEU A 110 -6.92 -3.64 6.10
CA LEU A 110 -7.04 -2.27 5.60
C LEU A 110 -7.34 -1.27 6.72
N ALA A 111 -8.21 -1.64 7.65
CA ALA A 111 -8.53 -0.80 8.80
C ALA A 111 -7.29 -0.56 9.66
N ASP A 112 -6.53 -1.60 9.96
CA ASP A 112 -5.29 -1.50 10.73
C ASP A 112 -4.27 -0.60 10.05
N ARG A 113 -4.11 -0.74 8.74
CA ARG A 113 -3.16 0.07 7.97
C ARG A 113 -3.55 1.53 7.86
N GLN A 114 -4.83 1.84 7.95
CA GLN A 114 -5.31 3.22 7.94
C GLN A 114 -5.16 3.90 9.29
N GLU A 115 -5.31 3.14 10.38
CA GLU A 115 -5.18 3.69 11.73
C GLU A 115 -3.74 3.89 12.16
N LYS A 116 -2.84 3.01 11.74
CA LYS A 116 -1.43 3.05 12.12
C LYS A 116 -0.54 3.26 10.92
N PRO A 117 0.07 4.45 10.77
CA PRO A 117 1.01 4.67 9.68
C PRO A 117 2.16 3.66 9.75
N ILE A 118 2.47 3.03 8.62
CA ILE A 118 3.57 2.07 8.51
C ILE A 118 4.83 2.85 8.17
N PRO A 119 5.90 2.75 8.98
CA PRO A 119 7.18 3.33 8.62
C PRO A 119 7.69 2.71 7.32
N LYS A 120 8.21 3.52 6.43
CA LYS A 120 8.75 3.06 5.15
C LYS A 120 9.92 2.09 5.33
N VAL A 121 10.69 2.29 6.40
CA VAL A 121 11.81 1.44 6.79
C VAL A 121 11.83 1.33 8.30
N GLU A 122 12.06 0.13 8.83
CA GLU A 122 12.26 -0.10 10.26
C GLU A 122 13.70 -0.50 10.52
N PHE A 123 14.28 0.13 11.53
CA PHE A 123 15.61 -0.24 12.03
C PHE A 123 15.52 -0.58 13.50
N LYS A 124 16.43 -1.47 13.96
CA LYS A 124 16.53 -1.85 15.36
C LYS A 124 17.99 -1.73 15.81
N PRO A 125 18.25 -1.41 17.09
CA PRO A 125 19.61 -1.44 17.62
C PRO A 125 20.24 -2.81 17.35
N GLY A 126 21.50 -2.80 16.89
CA GLY A 126 22.22 -4.01 16.53
C GLY A 126 22.16 -4.40 15.06
N ASP A 127 21.30 -3.77 14.29
CA ASP A 127 21.23 -4.01 12.84
C ASP A 127 22.50 -3.52 12.15
N LYS A 128 22.97 -4.31 11.18
CA LYS A 128 24.06 -3.86 10.30
C LYS A 128 23.46 -3.09 9.15
N VAL A 129 24.05 -1.93 8.88
CA VAL A 129 23.59 -1.07 7.80
C VAL A 129 24.76 -0.59 6.94
N GLU A 130 24.46 -0.32 5.67
CA GLU A 130 25.38 0.36 4.77
C GLU A 130 24.86 1.76 4.54
N ILE A 131 25.75 2.73 4.60
CA ILE A 131 25.39 4.12 4.33
C ILE A 131 25.38 4.31 2.82
N VAL A 132 24.23 4.70 2.30
CA VAL A 132 24.03 4.80 0.84
C VAL A 132 24.03 6.23 0.33
N GLU A 133 23.98 7.20 1.24
CA GLU A 133 23.94 8.61 0.87
C GLU A 133 24.58 9.48 1.95
N GLY A 134 25.22 10.57 1.53
CA GLY A 134 25.85 11.52 2.44
C GLY A 134 27.37 11.40 2.47
N PRO A 135 28.03 12.11 3.42
CA PRO A 135 29.51 12.14 3.50
C PRO A 135 30.15 10.79 3.78
N PHE A 136 29.40 9.85 4.37
CA PHE A 136 29.90 8.55 4.77
C PHE A 136 29.41 7.42 3.86
N VAL A 137 29.05 7.75 2.63
CA VAL A 137 28.55 6.76 1.65
C VAL A 137 29.58 5.61 1.49
N ASN A 138 29.05 4.39 1.39
CA ASN A 138 29.83 3.12 1.28
C ASN A 138 30.46 2.63 2.58
N PHE A 139 30.35 3.35 3.68
CA PHE A 139 30.73 2.83 4.98
C PHE A 139 29.63 1.92 5.52
N THR A 140 30.04 0.93 6.30
CA THR A 140 29.11 0.06 7.01
C THR A 140 29.20 0.33 8.50
N GLY A 141 28.10 0.11 9.20
CA GLY A 141 28.08 0.34 10.63
C GLY A 141 27.00 -0.47 11.31
N ILE A 142 26.90 -0.30 12.62
CA ILE A 142 25.92 -0.97 13.45
C ILE A 142 25.04 0.09 14.09
N VAL A 143 23.72 -0.12 14.01
CA VAL A 143 22.76 0.79 14.62
C VAL A 143 22.88 0.71 16.14
N GLU A 144 23.16 1.85 16.77
CA GLU A 144 23.26 1.95 18.24
C GLU A 144 21.95 2.43 18.84
N GLU A 145 21.34 3.44 18.23
CA GLU A 145 20.07 4.00 18.70
C GLU A 145 19.15 4.31 17.51
N VAL A 146 17.87 4.17 17.75
CA VAL A 146 16.84 4.45 16.73
C VAL A 146 15.88 5.49 17.28
N TYR A 147 15.55 6.49 16.49
CA TYR A 147 14.57 7.52 16.80
C TYR A 147 13.41 7.45 15.79
N PRO A 148 12.46 6.52 15.99
CA PRO A 148 11.39 6.30 14.99
C PRO A 148 10.53 7.54 14.72
N GLU A 149 10.30 8.36 15.74
CA GLU A 149 9.50 9.56 15.60
C GLU A 149 10.11 10.60 14.66
N ARG A 150 11.44 10.62 14.61
CA ARG A 150 12.19 11.54 13.75
C ARG A 150 12.71 10.85 12.49
N GLU A 151 12.53 9.54 12.39
CA GLU A 151 13.09 8.67 11.36
C GLU A 151 14.60 8.87 11.20
N ARG A 152 15.29 8.86 12.35
CA ARG A 152 16.74 9.00 12.44
C ARG A 152 17.38 7.85 13.18
N LEU A 153 18.65 7.62 12.88
CA LEU A 153 19.47 6.58 13.49
C LEU A 153 20.76 7.17 14.01
N LYS A 154 21.29 6.57 15.08
CA LYS A 154 22.70 6.70 15.42
C LYS A 154 23.39 5.40 15.07
N VAL A 155 24.39 5.48 14.22
CA VAL A 155 25.13 4.33 13.70
C VAL A 155 26.59 4.44 14.12
N SER A 156 27.13 3.35 14.66
CA SER A 156 28.54 3.27 14.96
C SER A 156 29.30 2.81 13.71
N VAL A 157 30.13 3.67 13.18
CA VAL A 157 30.90 3.43 11.97
C VAL A 157 32.39 3.45 12.30
N SER A 158 33.15 2.50 11.77
CA SER A 158 34.59 2.50 11.93
C SER A 158 35.23 3.42 10.88
N ILE A 159 35.75 4.56 11.32
CA ILE A 159 36.40 5.54 10.46
C ILE A 159 37.84 5.65 10.92
N PHE A 160 38.80 5.31 10.03
CA PHE A 160 40.21 5.28 10.32
C PHE A 160 40.56 4.47 11.59
N GLY A 161 39.92 3.29 11.74
CA GLY A 161 40.12 2.42 12.87
C GLY A 161 39.51 2.86 14.18
N ARG A 162 38.69 3.90 14.17
CA ARG A 162 37.98 4.41 15.36
C ARG A 162 36.48 4.29 15.19
N ALA A 163 35.81 3.79 16.24
CA ALA A 163 34.38 3.75 16.28
C ALA A 163 33.84 5.18 16.45
N THR A 164 33.04 5.64 15.48
CA THR A 164 32.51 6.99 15.45
C THR A 164 30.97 6.90 15.35
N LEU A 165 30.25 7.62 16.21
CA LEU A 165 28.80 7.70 16.13
C LEU A 165 28.40 8.75 15.11
N VAL A 166 27.59 8.33 14.14
CA VAL A 166 27.10 9.19 13.08
C VAL A 166 25.58 9.18 13.15
N GLU A 167 24.96 10.35 13.10
CA GLU A 167 23.51 10.47 13.04
C GLU A 167 23.05 10.53 11.58
N LEU A 168 22.13 9.65 11.21
CA LEU A 168 21.63 9.52 9.85
C LEU A 168 20.11 9.58 9.83
N ASN A 169 19.58 10.02 8.70
CA ASN A 169 18.17 9.82 8.40
C ASN A 169 17.95 8.38 7.91
N TYR A 170 16.75 7.84 8.09
CA TYR A 170 16.44 6.47 7.66
C TYR A 170 16.76 6.23 6.19
N TRP A 171 16.54 7.21 5.33
CA TRP A 171 16.77 7.05 3.89
C TRP A 171 18.25 7.02 3.51
N GLN A 172 19.15 7.37 4.43
CA GLN A 172 20.59 7.37 4.17
C GLN A 172 21.25 6.02 4.47
N ALA A 173 20.52 5.08 5.01
CA ALA A 173 21.05 3.77 5.39
C ALA A 173 20.16 2.64 4.86
N GLU A 174 20.81 1.53 4.49
CA GLU A 174 20.11 0.31 4.09
C GLU A 174 20.57 -0.82 5.00
N ARG A 175 19.62 -1.64 5.45
CA ARG A 175 19.93 -2.79 6.26
C ARG A 175 20.60 -3.85 5.41
N ILE A 176 21.71 -4.39 5.92
CA ILE A 176 22.41 -5.52 5.30
C ILE A 176 22.30 -6.72 6.23
N SER A 177 22.00 -7.87 5.65
CA SER A 177 21.85 -9.11 6.42
C SER A 177 23.18 -9.83 6.58
#